data_da85a5339e5316055fe9497e5ae8ac2c
#
_entry.id   da85a5339e5316055fe9497e5ae8ac2c
#
_cell.length_a   1.000
_cell.length_b   1.000
_cell.length_c   1.000
_cell.angle_alpha   90.00
_cell.angle_beta   90.00
_cell.angle_gamma   90.00
#
_symmetry.space_group_name_H-M   'P 1'
#
loop_
_entity.id
_entity.type
_entity.pdbx_description
1 polymer ?
#
loop_
_entity_poly.entity_id
_entity_poly.type
_entity_poly.pdbx_seq_one_letter_code
_entity_poly.pdbx_strand_id
1 'polypeptide(L)'
;MNKWRREANQHFSEEKNRFRGAVSVSLVCFFQGRKPVGTHHTNKPDCDNISKFVGDCLSGIAFQDDKQIVDLSVRKLWVTGPDCMKVTVRYLL
;
A
#
# COMPACT_ATOMS: atom_id res chain seq x y z
N MET A 1 -0.03 16.74 -4.85
CA MET A 1 0.37 15.43 -4.27
C MET A 1 -0.38 15.22 -2.97
N ASN A 2 -0.94 14.04 -2.76
CA ASN A 2 -1.64 13.75 -1.53
C ASN A 2 -0.64 13.51 -0.38
N LYS A 3 -1.15 13.63 0.84
CA LYS A 3 -0.34 13.50 2.06
C LYS A 3 0.35 12.13 2.14
N TRP A 4 -0.38 11.07 1.79
CA TRP A 4 0.14 9.71 1.86
C TRP A 4 1.36 9.53 0.94
N ARG A 5 1.30 10.07 -0.28
CA ARG A 5 2.41 9.97 -1.23
C ARG A 5 3.64 10.72 -0.74
N ARG A 6 3.44 11.88 -0.11
CA ARG A 6 4.55 12.65 0.46
C ARG A 6 5.23 11.89 1.59
N GLU A 7 4.44 11.26 2.45
CA GLU A 7 4.98 10.45 3.55
C GLU A 7 5.75 9.24 3.00
N ALA A 8 5.22 8.58 1.98
CA ALA A 8 5.90 7.47 1.33
C ALA A 8 7.23 7.93 0.71
N ASN A 9 7.22 9.07 0.03
CA ASN A 9 8.43 9.61 -0.59
C ASN A 9 9.53 9.91 0.44
N GLN A 10 9.16 10.32 1.65
CA GLN A 10 10.11 10.54 2.73
C GLN A 10 10.64 9.23 3.32
N HIS A 11 9.84 8.18 3.25
CA HIS A 11 10.19 6.89 3.83
C HIS A 11 11.19 6.10 2.96
N PHE A 12 11.04 6.17 1.65
CA PHE A 12 11.88 5.40 0.71
C PHE A 12 13.05 6.25 0.21
N SER A 13 14.25 5.65 0.20
CA SER A 13 15.45 6.32 -0.30
C SER A 13 15.47 6.33 -1.83
N GLU A 14 16.30 7.23 -2.41
CA GLU A 14 16.49 7.27 -3.86
C GLU A 14 17.01 5.95 -4.41
N GLU A 15 17.82 5.25 -3.64
CA GLU A 15 18.33 3.94 -4.02
C GLU A 15 17.18 2.94 -4.24
N LYS A 16 16.16 2.99 -3.38
CA LYS A 16 15.01 2.10 -3.48
C LYS A 16 14.17 2.41 -4.71
N ASN A 17 13.98 3.69 -5.02
CA ASN A 17 13.16 4.05 -6.18
C ASN A 17 13.82 3.67 -7.52
N ARG A 18 15.12 3.36 -7.51
CA ARG A 18 15.86 2.88 -8.69
C ARG A 18 15.89 1.36 -8.79
N PHE A 19 15.39 0.66 -7.81
CA PHE A 19 15.37 -0.79 -7.81
C PHE A 19 14.54 -1.30 -8.99
N ARG A 20 15.09 -2.22 -9.77
CA ARG A 20 14.46 -2.74 -10.98
C ARG A 20 14.08 -4.21 -10.91
N GLY A 21 14.38 -4.87 -9.81
CA GLY A 21 14.04 -6.27 -9.62
C GLY A 21 12.60 -6.47 -9.18
N ALA A 22 12.25 -7.71 -8.90
CA ALA A 22 10.91 -8.07 -8.44
C ALA A 22 10.66 -7.56 -7.03
N VAL A 23 9.44 -7.11 -6.75
CA VAL A 23 9.02 -6.68 -5.42
C VAL A 23 7.74 -7.38 -5.00
N SER A 24 7.59 -7.56 -3.70
CA SER A 24 6.36 -8.02 -3.08
C SER A 24 5.76 -6.86 -2.30
N VAL A 25 4.45 -6.64 -2.44
CA VAL A 25 3.76 -5.55 -1.76
C VAL A 25 2.62 -6.12 -0.93
N SER A 26 2.57 -5.75 0.33
CA SER A 26 1.48 -6.12 1.24
C SER A 26 0.82 -4.85 1.75
N LEU A 27 -0.49 -4.77 1.58
CA LEU A 27 -1.30 -3.63 1.98
C LEU A 27 -2.31 -4.09 3.02
N VAL A 28 -2.37 -3.37 4.14
CA VAL A 28 -3.42 -3.58 5.13
C VAL A 28 -4.11 -2.22 5.34
N CYS A 29 -5.38 -2.15 4.98
CA CYS A 29 -6.16 -0.92 5.09
C CYS A 29 -7.08 -1.04 6.30
N PHE A 30 -7.05 -0.02 7.15
CA PHE A 30 -7.86 0.05 8.35
C PHE A 30 -8.90 1.14 8.18
N PHE A 31 -10.16 0.77 8.30
CA PHE A 31 -11.28 1.69 8.15
C PHE A 31 -12.00 1.87 9.47
N GLN A 32 -12.22 3.11 9.86
CA GLN A 32 -12.93 3.42 11.09
C GLN A 32 -14.40 3.02 10.97
N GLY A 33 -14.90 2.35 12.01
CA GLY A 33 -16.29 1.95 12.05
C GLY A 33 -16.65 1.32 13.38
N ARG A 34 -17.93 0.98 13.52
CA ARG A 34 -18.48 0.38 14.74
C ARG A 34 -18.46 -1.14 14.73
N LYS A 35 -17.93 -1.75 13.69
CA LYS A 35 -17.81 -3.20 13.61
C LYS A 35 -16.67 -3.67 14.52
N PRO A 36 -16.69 -4.93 14.96
CA PRO A 36 -15.61 -5.45 15.78
C PRO A 36 -14.24 -5.27 15.11
N VAL A 37 -13.26 -4.84 15.89
CA VAL A 37 -11.90 -4.62 15.40
C VAL A 37 -11.34 -5.92 14.80
N GLY A 38 -10.74 -5.80 13.61
CA GLY A 38 -10.11 -6.93 12.93
C GLY A 38 -11.05 -7.72 12.03
N THR A 39 -12.36 -7.40 12.02
CA THR A 39 -13.27 -8.04 11.05
C THR A 39 -13.07 -7.41 9.68
N HIS A 40 -13.38 -8.19 8.63
CA HIS A 40 -13.15 -7.76 7.27
C HIS A 40 -14.10 -6.64 6.83
N HIS A 41 -13.54 -5.64 6.18
CA HIS A 41 -14.29 -4.50 5.64
C HIS A 41 -14.77 -4.86 4.23
N THR A 42 -16.09 -4.94 4.05
CA THR A 42 -16.68 -5.38 2.80
C THR A 42 -17.30 -4.25 1.96
N ASN A 43 -17.10 -3.00 2.37
CA ASN A 43 -17.57 -1.84 1.65
C ASN A 43 -16.49 -1.31 0.70
N LYS A 44 -16.85 -0.33 -0.12
CA LYS A 44 -15.85 0.37 -0.95
C LYS A 44 -14.85 1.11 -0.07
N PRO A 45 -13.61 1.32 -0.50
CA PRO A 45 -13.10 1.01 -1.85
C PRO A 45 -12.77 -0.47 -2.03
N ASP A 46 -12.79 -0.91 -3.29
CA ASP A 46 -12.45 -2.28 -3.66
C ASP A 46 -10.94 -2.50 -3.58
N CYS A 47 -10.52 -3.75 -3.37
CA CYS A 47 -9.09 -4.09 -3.35
C CYS A 47 -8.39 -3.71 -4.65
N ASP A 48 -9.04 -3.87 -5.80
CA ASP A 48 -8.49 -3.47 -7.10
C ASP A 48 -8.16 -1.98 -7.14
N ASN A 49 -9.07 -1.14 -6.67
CA ASN A 49 -8.87 0.31 -6.68
C ASN A 49 -7.76 0.72 -5.71
N ILE A 50 -7.69 0.08 -4.55
CA ILE A 50 -6.62 0.32 -3.59
C ILE A 50 -5.27 -0.05 -4.20
N SER A 51 -5.19 -1.21 -4.86
CA SER A 51 -3.96 -1.68 -5.49
C SER A 51 -3.48 -0.73 -6.57
N LYS A 52 -4.39 -0.24 -7.41
CA LYS A 52 -4.05 0.73 -8.45
C LYS A 52 -3.52 2.03 -7.87
N PHE A 53 -4.21 2.54 -6.86
CA PHE A 53 -3.81 3.78 -6.20
C PHE A 53 -2.40 3.65 -5.62
N VAL A 54 -2.14 2.57 -4.88
CA VAL A 54 -0.85 2.36 -4.23
C VAL A 54 0.26 2.12 -5.26
N GLY A 55 -0.01 1.31 -6.29
CA GLY A 55 0.95 1.06 -7.35
C GLY A 55 1.37 2.34 -8.05
N ASP A 56 0.39 3.18 -8.39
CA ASP A 56 0.67 4.47 -9.03
C ASP A 56 1.46 5.40 -8.10
N CYS A 57 1.11 5.42 -6.82
CA CYS A 57 1.81 6.28 -5.87
C CYS A 57 3.23 5.83 -5.58
N LEU A 58 3.49 4.52 -5.54
CA LEU A 58 4.81 3.98 -5.20
C LEU A 58 5.76 3.91 -6.39
N SER A 59 5.25 3.93 -7.62
CA SER A 59 6.10 3.93 -8.81
C SER A 59 6.95 5.20 -8.83
N GLY A 60 8.26 5.04 -8.94
CA GLY A 60 9.20 6.15 -8.85
C GLY A 60 9.55 6.56 -7.43
N ILE A 61 9.00 5.91 -6.42
CA ILE A 61 9.27 6.20 -5.01
C ILE A 61 9.87 4.97 -4.32
N ALA A 62 9.15 3.85 -4.31
CA ALA A 62 9.60 2.63 -3.67
C ALA A 62 10.28 1.66 -4.63
N PHE A 63 10.00 1.79 -5.89
CA PHE A 63 10.58 1.01 -6.99
C PHE A 63 10.36 1.81 -8.26
N GLN A 64 10.84 1.32 -9.40
CA GLN A 64 10.79 2.10 -10.63
C GLN A 64 9.42 2.09 -11.30
N ASP A 65 8.76 0.93 -11.33
CA ASP A 65 7.50 0.77 -12.05
C ASP A 65 6.68 -0.35 -11.39
N ASP A 66 5.37 -0.21 -11.38
CA ASP A 66 4.47 -1.16 -10.73
C ASP A 66 4.46 -2.54 -11.42
N LYS A 67 4.97 -2.64 -12.65
CA LYS A 67 5.13 -3.95 -13.29
C LYS A 67 6.11 -4.86 -12.55
N GLN A 68 6.91 -4.31 -11.65
CA GLN A 68 7.85 -5.07 -10.83
C GLN A 68 7.16 -5.83 -9.69
N ILE A 69 5.90 -5.51 -9.39
CA ILE A 69 5.14 -6.17 -8.35
C ILE A 69 4.76 -7.56 -8.83
N VAL A 70 5.36 -8.57 -8.22
CA VAL A 70 5.13 -9.97 -8.59
C VAL A 70 4.29 -10.71 -7.55
N ASP A 71 4.09 -10.11 -6.39
CA ASP A 71 3.32 -10.68 -5.30
C ASP A 71 2.61 -9.52 -4.60
N LEU A 72 1.29 -9.58 -4.54
CA LEU A 72 0.47 -8.50 -4.01
C LEU A 72 -0.59 -9.06 -3.09
N SER A 73 -0.65 -8.52 -1.88
CA SER A 73 -1.66 -8.86 -0.88
C SER A 73 -2.37 -7.59 -0.44
N VAL A 74 -3.69 -7.60 -0.44
CA VAL A 74 -4.50 -6.48 0.02
C VAL A 74 -5.51 -7.00 1.02
N ARG A 75 -5.56 -6.38 2.19
CA ARG A 75 -6.48 -6.75 3.26
C ARG A 75 -7.17 -5.50 3.78
N LYS A 76 -8.48 -5.57 3.96
CA LYS A 76 -9.30 -4.48 4.49
C LYS A 76 -9.93 -4.90 5.80
N LEU A 77 -9.71 -4.12 6.85
CA LEU A 77 -10.17 -4.44 8.20
C LEU A 77 -10.85 -3.23 8.85
N TRP A 78 -11.80 -3.51 9.73
CA TRP A 78 -12.43 -2.48 10.56
C TRP A 78 -11.57 -2.19 11.78
N VAL A 79 -11.50 -0.93 12.18
CA VAL A 79 -10.84 -0.49 13.41
C VAL A 79 -11.65 0.59 14.10
N THR A 80 -11.33 0.89 15.35
CA THR A 80 -11.97 1.98 16.09
C THR A 80 -11.27 3.32 15.90
N GLY A 81 -9.98 3.29 15.56
CA GLY A 81 -9.20 4.49 15.31
C GLY A 81 -9.44 5.08 13.93
N PRO A 82 -8.70 6.12 13.57
CA PRO A 82 -8.84 6.74 12.26
C PRO A 82 -8.41 5.80 11.13
N ASP A 83 -8.90 6.09 9.92
CA ASP A 83 -8.49 5.34 8.73
C ASP A 83 -6.97 5.45 8.57
N CYS A 84 -6.34 4.33 8.24
CA CYS A 84 -4.92 4.32 7.91
C CYS A 84 -4.60 3.13 7.02
N MET A 85 -3.42 3.15 6.43
CA MET A 85 -2.96 2.08 5.56
C MET A 85 -1.52 1.74 5.89
N LYS A 86 -1.26 0.45 6.11
CA LYS A 86 0.08 -0.06 6.31
C LYS A 86 0.56 -0.69 5.01
N VAL A 87 1.67 -0.20 4.51
CA VAL A 87 2.27 -0.69 3.27
C VAL A 87 3.62 -1.31 3.59
N THR A 88 3.83 -2.54 3.14
CA THR A 88 5.10 -3.22 3.28
C THR A 88 5.61 -3.59 1.89
N VAL A 89 6.81 -3.14 1.54
CA VAL A 89 7.45 -3.45 0.28
C VAL A 89 8.67 -4.33 0.57
N ARG A 90 8.74 -5.48 -0.07
CA ARG A 90 9.87 -6.40 0.08
C ARG A 90 10.59 -6.51 -1.26
N TYR A 91 11.89 -6.27 -1.25
CA TYR A 91 12.72 -6.33 -2.45
C TYR A 91 13.27 -7.74 -2.59
N LEU A 92 12.87 -8.41 -3.66
CA LEU A 92 13.23 -9.80 -3.90
C LEU A 92 14.54 -9.86 -4.71
N LEU A 93 15.46 -10.64 -4.24
CA LEU A 93 16.77 -10.77 -4.89
C LEU A 93 16.83 -11.97 -5.83
#